data_4808dd45d6136c90e7b15a106cfc2c8b
#
_entry.id   4808dd45d6136c90e7b15a106cfc2c8b
#
_cell.length_a   1.000
_cell.length_b   1.000
_cell.length_c   1.000
_cell.angle_alpha   90.00
_cell.angle_beta   90.00
_cell.angle_gamma   90.00
#
_symmetry.space_group_name_H-M   'P 1'
#
loop_
_entity.id
_entity.type
_entity.pdbx_description
1 polymer ?
#
loop_
_entity_poly.entity_id
_entity_poly.type
_entity_poly.pdbx_seq_one_letter_code
_entity_poly.pdbx_strand_id
1 'polypeptide(L)'
;VTKRNLYIAGGVAVLVALAVGYWFTAHLWTAMRVKAEAKRLIVASLPERASAEFQNLKGYGYDVCGEISITNDRGGYTGFQPFYWRRIGGVELKPEVIVGSDFEQLDKRKLESWQDNYDRCMARGY
;
A
#
# COMPACT_ATOMS: atom_id res chain seq x y z
N VAL A 1 13.49 -33.86 34.39
CA VAL A 1 12.33 -33.37 33.63
C VAL A 1 11.28 -34.46 33.60
N THR A 2 10.15 -34.25 34.26
CA THR A 2 9.05 -35.19 34.27
C THR A 2 8.33 -35.18 32.89
N LYS A 3 7.84 -36.35 32.45
CA LYS A 3 7.09 -36.50 31.19
C LYS A 3 5.95 -35.47 31.10
N ARG A 4 5.32 -35.13 32.21
CA ARG A 4 4.26 -34.12 32.31
C ARG A 4 4.72 -32.74 31.89
N ASN A 5 5.91 -32.32 32.29
CA ASN A 5 6.47 -31.02 31.93
C ASN A 5 6.81 -30.95 30.43
N LEU A 6 7.20 -32.06 29.83
CA LEU A 6 7.48 -32.17 28.42
C LEU A 6 6.20 -32.00 27.57
N TYR A 7 5.09 -32.62 28.01
CA TYR A 7 3.80 -32.45 27.34
C TYR A 7 3.24 -31.03 27.44
N ILE A 8 3.41 -30.38 28.60
CA ILE A 8 2.99 -28.98 28.79
C ILE A 8 3.84 -28.07 27.92
N ALA A 9 5.14 -28.23 27.87
CA ALA A 9 6.02 -27.43 27.02
C ALA A 9 5.71 -27.62 25.54
N GLY A 10 5.44 -28.86 25.11
CA GLY A 10 5.02 -29.14 23.72
C GLY A 10 3.69 -28.51 23.37
N GLY A 11 2.71 -28.58 24.27
CA GLY A 11 1.39 -27.94 24.05
C GLY A 11 1.48 -26.41 23.94
N VAL A 12 2.27 -25.77 24.80
CA VAL A 12 2.48 -24.32 24.74
C VAL A 12 3.17 -23.90 23.44
N ALA A 13 4.20 -24.66 23.01
CA ALA A 13 4.90 -24.36 21.77
C ALA A 13 3.98 -24.44 20.55
N VAL A 14 3.08 -25.41 20.49
CA VAL A 14 2.09 -25.55 19.43
C VAL A 14 1.12 -24.37 19.42
N LEU A 15 0.60 -23.97 20.59
CA LEU A 15 -0.32 -22.84 20.69
C LEU A 15 0.33 -21.52 20.25
N VAL A 16 1.58 -21.28 20.63
CA VAL A 16 2.34 -20.10 20.20
C VAL A 16 2.55 -20.11 18.69
N ALA A 17 2.92 -21.24 18.12
CA ALA A 17 3.10 -21.37 16.67
C ALA A 17 1.80 -21.11 15.90
N LEU A 18 0.66 -21.61 16.38
CA LEU A 18 -0.65 -21.36 15.79
C LEU A 18 -1.06 -19.89 15.91
N ALA A 19 -0.80 -19.25 17.05
CA ALA A 19 -1.11 -17.83 17.25
C ALA A 19 -0.28 -16.94 16.32
N VAL A 20 1.03 -17.22 16.19
CA VAL A 20 1.92 -16.49 15.28
C VAL A 20 1.51 -16.70 13.82
N GLY A 21 1.21 -17.92 13.43
CA GLY A 21 0.74 -18.26 12.09
C GLY A 21 -0.58 -17.55 11.74
N TYR A 22 -1.53 -17.55 12.66
CA TYR A 22 -2.80 -16.83 12.50
C TYR A 22 -2.60 -15.32 12.36
N TRP A 23 -1.78 -14.74 13.24
CA TRP A 23 -1.47 -13.30 13.19
C TRP A 23 -0.83 -12.90 11.85
N PHE A 24 0.15 -13.67 11.39
CA PHE A 24 0.85 -13.44 10.14
C PHE A 24 -0.10 -13.54 8.93
N THR A 25 -0.94 -14.58 8.92
CA THR A 25 -1.94 -14.80 7.86
C THR A 25 -2.98 -13.67 7.82
N ALA A 26 -3.46 -13.23 8.99
CA ALA A 26 -4.41 -12.12 9.07
C ALA A 26 -3.85 -10.81 8.52
N HIS A 27 -2.58 -10.50 8.80
CA HIS A 27 -1.91 -9.32 8.25
C HIS A 27 -1.74 -9.38 6.73
N LEU A 28 -1.36 -10.53 6.20
CA LEU A 28 -1.26 -10.72 4.74
C LEU A 28 -2.61 -10.58 4.05
N TRP A 29 -3.66 -11.15 4.61
CA TRP A 29 -5.01 -11.05 4.08
C TRP A 29 -5.52 -9.61 4.06
N THR A 30 -5.28 -8.86 5.12
CA THR A 30 -5.66 -7.44 5.20
C THR A 30 -4.93 -6.64 4.14
N ALA A 31 -3.62 -6.81 3.98
CA ALA A 31 -2.83 -6.14 2.96
C ALA A 31 -3.33 -6.46 1.53
N MET A 32 -3.66 -7.72 1.24
CA MET A 32 -4.21 -8.13 -0.05
C MET A 32 -5.58 -7.49 -0.34
N ARG A 33 -6.47 -7.45 0.65
CA ARG A 33 -7.79 -6.81 0.52
C ARG A 33 -7.69 -5.32 0.26
N VAL A 34 -6.86 -4.62 1.02
CA VAL A 34 -6.66 -3.17 0.88
C VAL A 34 -6.05 -2.85 -0.48
N LYS A 35 -5.08 -3.61 -0.94
CA LYS A 35 -4.51 -3.45 -2.29
C LYS A 35 -5.54 -3.66 -3.40
N ALA A 36 -6.36 -4.68 -3.30
CA ALA A 36 -7.42 -4.95 -4.28
C ALA A 36 -8.49 -3.85 -4.29
N GLU A 37 -8.89 -3.36 -3.13
CA GLU A 37 -9.82 -2.23 -2.99
C GLU A 37 -9.24 -0.95 -3.59
N ALA A 38 -7.98 -0.64 -3.30
CA ALA A 38 -7.29 0.52 -3.85
C ALA A 38 -7.24 0.48 -5.38
N LYS A 39 -6.85 -0.65 -5.97
CA LYS A 39 -6.85 -0.83 -7.42
C LYS A 39 -8.23 -0.58 -8.01
N ARG A 40 -9.25 -1.17 -7.45
CA ARG A 40 -10.63 -1.02 -7.93
C ARG A 40 -11.10 0.43 -7.89
N LEU A 41 -10.88 1.12 -6.78
CA LEU A 41 -11.29 2.51 -6.59
C LEU A 41 -10.50 3.47 -7.48
N ILE A 42 -9.20 3.25 -7.65
CA ILE A 42 -8.35 4.05 -8.55
C ILE A 42 -8.83 3.89 -9.99
N VAL A 43 -9.02 2.67 -10.45
CA VAL A 43 -9.51 2.40 -11.81
C VAL A 43 -10.90 2.99 -12.03
N ALA A 44 -11.80 2.91 -11.05
CA ALA A 44 -13.14 3.49 -11.13
C ALA A 44 -13.14 5.02 -11.20
N SER A 45 -12.10 5.68 -10.68
CA SER A 45 -11.94 7.14 -10.74
C SER A 45 -11.38 7.64 -12.07
N LEU A 46 -10.87 6.76 -12.92
CA LEU A 46 -10.31 7.11 -14.21
C LEU A 46 -11.41 7.34 -15.27
N PRO A 47 -11.15 8.16 -16.33
CA PRO A 47 -12.04 8.27 -17.46
C PRO A 47 -12.30 6.92 -18.14
N GLU A 48 -13.44 6.78 -18.82
CA GLU A 48 -13.89 5.50 -19.40
C GLU A 48 -12.88 4.81 -20.33
N ARG A 49 -12.01 5.57 -20.97
CA ARG A 49 -11.00 5.05 -21.91
C ARG A 49 -9.59 4.95 -21.32
N ALA A 50 -9.41 5.35 -20.07
CA ALA A 50 -8.14 5.26 -19.39
C ALA A 50 -8.01 3.92 -18.69
N SER A 51 -6.80 3.37 -18.70
CA SER A 51 -6.43 2.18 -17.93
C SER A 51 -5.22 2.46 -17.06
N ALA A 52 -5.08 1.73 -15.98
CA ALA A 52 -3.97 1.85 -15.07
C ALA A 52 -3.24 0.51 -14.93
N GLU A 53 -1.93 0.56 -14.96
CA GLU A 53 -1.06 -0.55 -14.60
C GLU A 53 -0.35 -0.24 -13.30
N PHE A 54 -0.20 -1.25 -12.46
CA PHE A 54 0.41 -1.14 -11.14
C PHE A 54 1.62 -2.04 -11.04
N GLN A 55 2.66 -1.58 -10.38
CA GLN A 55 3.81 -2.41 -10.01
C GLN A 55 4.31 -2.05 -8.61
N ASN A 56 5.02 -3.00 -7.99
CA ASN A 56 5.59 -2.84 -6.64
C ASN A 56 4.58 -2.40 -5.57
N LEU A 57 3.34 -2.88 -5.68
CA LEU A 57 2.29 -2.56 -4.72
C LEU A 57 2.58 -3.13 -3.35
N LYS A 58 2.45 -2.28 -2.35
CA LYS A 58 2.55 -2.64 -0.94
C LYS A 58 1.38 -2.05 -0.16
N GLY A 59 0.86 -2.82 0.80
CA GLY A 59 -0.18 -2.39 1.71
C GLY A 59 0.34 -2.31 3.13
N TYR A 60 0.11 -1.20 3.80
CA TYR A 60 0.43 -0.97 5.20
C TYR A 60 -0.79 -0.41 5.93
N GLY A 61 -1.46 -1.24 6.75
CA GLY A 61 -2.71 -0.87 7.38
C GLY A 61 -3.80 -0.59 6.33
N TYR A 62 -4.29 0.63 6.29
CA TYR A 62 -5.27 1.12 5.30
C TYR A 62 -4.64 1.92 4.16
N ASP A 63 -3.32 1.96 4.10
CA ASP A 63 -2.57 2.68 3.10
C ASP A 63 -2.04 1.72 2.03
N VAL A 64 -1.99 2.16 0.79
CA VAL A 64 -1.41 1.44 -0.33
C VAL A 64 -0.44 2.36 -1.05
N CYS A 65 0.73 1.85 -1.35
CA CYS A 65 1.78 2.56 -2.07
C CYS A 65 2.37 1.67 -3.16
N GLY A 66 3.06 2.28 -4.08
CA GLY A 66 3.68 1.61 -5.19
C GLY A 66 3.88 2.55 -6.36
N GLU A 67 3.85 2.00 -7.55
CA GLU A 67 3.99 2.74 -8.78
C GLU A 67 2.80 2.49 -9.71
N ILE A 68 2.34 3.53 -10.36
CA ILE A 68 1.20 3.51 -11.28
C ILE A 68 1.60 4.11 -12.63
N SER A 69 1.18 3.47 -13.71
CA SER A 69 1.24 4.00 -15.07
C SER A 69 -0.19 4.12 -15.61
N ILE A 70 -0.57 5.31 -16.04
CA ILE A 70 -1.90 5.58 -16.56
C ILE A 70 -1.82 5.73 -18.07
N THR A 71 -2.68 5.02 -18.79
CA THR A 71 -2.87 5.15 -20.23
C THR A 71 -3.90 6.23 -20.49
N ASN A 72 -3.57 7.19 -21.36
CA ASN A 72 -4.50 8.23 -21.78
C ASN A 72 -5.42 7.75 -22.92
N ASP A 73 -6.39 8.58 -23.30
CA ASP A 73 -7.36 8.30 -24.39
C ASP A 73 -6.71 8.05 -25.76
N ARG A 74 -5.46 8.48 -25.93
CA ARG A 74 -4.68 8.34 -27.17
C ARG A 74 -3.74 7.13 -27.17
N GLY A 75 -3.81 6.27 -26.14
CA GLY A 75 -2.96 5.11 -25.97
C GLY A 75 -1.53 5.42 -25.49
N GLY A 76 -1.26 6.66 -25.07
CA GLY A 76 0.03 7.04 -24.50
C GLY A 76 0.12 6.67 -23.01
N TYR A 77 1.25 6.13 -22.60
CA TYR A 77 1.54 5.82 -21.19
C TYR A 77 2.25 7.00 -20.52
N THR A 78 1.86 7.31 -19.28
CA THR A 78 2.55 8.31 -18.46
C THR A 78 3.89 7.81 -17.91
N GLY A 79 4.18 6.52 -18.06
CA GLY A 79 5.26 5.85 -17.34
C GLY A 79 4.90 5.58 -15.87
N PHE A 80 5.65 4.70 -15.24
CA PHE A 80 5.42 4.37 -13.83
C PHE A 80 5.86 5.50 -12.94
N GLN A 81 4.95 5.95 -12.08
CA GLN A 81 5.17 7.02 -11.13
C GLN A 81 4.80 6.58 -9.73
N PRO A 82 5.55 7.01 -8.69
CA PRO A 82 5.20 6.71 -7.31
C PRO A 82 3.83 7.27 -6.97
N PHE A 83 3.02 6.48 -6.27
CA PHE A 83 1.74 6.94 -5.75
C PHE A 83 1.55 6.45 -4.31
N TYR A 84 0.73 7.17 -3.58
CA TYR A 84 0.29 6.85 -2.25
C TYR A 84 -1.24 6.98 -2.19
N TRP A 85 -1.90 5.95 -1.70
CA TRP A 85 -3.35 5.94 -1.55
C TRP A 85 -3.71 5.69 -0.08
N ARG A 86 -4.61 6.49 0.42
CA ARG A 86 -5.20 6.32 1.75
C ARG A 86 -6.71 6.15 1.60
N ARG A 87 -7.28 5.18 2.29
CA ARG A 87 -8.70 4.85 2.18
C ARG A 87 -9.65 6.05 2.37
N ILE A 88 -9.27 7.03 3.20
CA ILE A 88 -10.08 8.21 3.49
C ILE A 88 -9.66 9.43 2.65
N GLY A 89 -8.44 9.48 2.15
CA GLY A 89 -7.86 10.65 1.47
C GLY A 89 -7.75 10.54 -0.06
N GLY A 90 -8.03 9.37 -0.63
CA GLY A 90 -7.87 9.16 -2.06
C GLY A 90 -6.43 8.98 -2.53
N VAL A 91 -6.21 9.12 -3.82
CA VAL A 91 -4.90 8.93 -4.47
C VAL A 91 -4.11 10.22 -4.48
N GLU A 92 -2.89 10.17 -4.00
CA GLU A 92 -1.93 11.24 -4.14
C GLU A 92 -0.78 10.78 -5.05
N LEU A 93 -0.67 11.41 -6.21
CA LEU A 93 0.48 11.25 -7.10
C LEU A 93 1.61 12.17 -6.62
N LYS A 94 2.85 11.78 -6.94
CA LYS A 94 4.01 12.61 -6.59
C LYS A 94 3.86 14.01 -7.21
N PRO A 95 4.02 15.10 -6.44
CA PRO A 95 3.75 16.47 -6.89
C PRO A 95 4.58 16.96 -8.07
N GLU A 96 5.70 16.33 -8.39
CA GLU A 96 6.55 16.70 -9.55
C GLU A 96 5.81 16.64 -10.89
N VAL A 97 4.66 15.99 -10.94
CA VAL A 97 3.82 15.85 -12.14
C VAL A 97 2.78 16.98 -12.25
N ILE A 98 2.51 17.67 -11.16
CA ILE A 98 1.58 18.81 -11.13
C ILE A 98 2.40 20.09 -11.25
N VAL A 99 2.92 20.35 -12.45
CA VAL A 99 3.66 21.59 -12.73
C VAL A 99 2.69 22.76 -12.90
N GLY A 100 2.61 23.59 -11.88
CA GLY A 100 2.03 24.92 -11.93
C GLY A 100 2.76 25.79 -10.94
N SER A 101 3.38 26.84 -11.41
CA SER A 101 4.36 27.69 -10.74
C SER A 101 3.90 28.47 -9.50
N ASP A 102 2.67 28.31 -9.04
CA ASP A 102 2.10 29.11 -7.96
C ASP A 102 2.02 28.36 -6.60
N PHE A 103 2.58 27.16 -6.51
CA PHE A 103 2.44 26.27 -5.35
C PHE A 103 3.70 26.08 -4.50
N GLU A 104 4.76 26.83 -4.71
CA GLU A 104 6.09 26.55 -4.13
C GLU A 104 6.17 26.52 -2.59
N GLN A 105 5.33 27.24 -1.86
CA GLN A 105 5.44 27.27 -0.40
C GLN A 105 4.48 26.36 0.36
N LEU A 106 3.28 26.12 -0.17
CA LEU A 106 2.32 25.18 0.41
C LEU A 106 2.68 23.73 0.10
N ASP A 107 3.33 23.50 -1.02
CA ASP A 107 3.70 22.18 -1.52
C ASP A 107 4.83 21.51 -0.74
N LYS A 108 5.73 22.29 -0.15
CA LYS A 108 6.90 21.71 0.52
C LYS A 108 6.53 20.87 1.74
N ARG A 109 5.59 21.31 2.56
CA ARG A 109 5.11 20.57 3.72
C ARG A 109 4.26 19.37 3.32
N LYS A 110 3.43 19.51 2.31
CA LYS A 110 2.64 18.40 1.75
C LYS A 110 3.53 17.37 1.08
N LEU A 111 4.55 17.81 0.35
CA LEU A 111 5.54 16.95 -0.28
C LEU A 111 6.33 16.14 0.75
N GLU A 112 6.82 16.78 1.82
CA GLU A 112 7.53 16.10 2.90
C GLU A 112 6.64 15.07 3.61
N SER A 113 5.39 15.44 3.92
CA SER A 113 4.41 14.53 4.52
C SER A 113 4.07 13.36 3.59
N TRP A 114 3.89 13.64 2.30
CA TRP A 114 3.65 12.59 1.30
C TRP A 114 4.85 11.65 1.19
N GLN A 115 6.06 12.19 1.12
CA GLN A 115 7.29 11.40 1.03
C GLN A 115 7.48 10.51 2.25
N ASP A 116 7.26 11.04 3.45
CA ASP A 116 7.34 10.27 4.69
C ASP A 116 6.34 9.12 4.73
N ASN A 117 5.11 9.38 4.33
CA ASN A 117 4.05 8.36 4.26
C ASN A 117 4.37 7.29 3.22
N TYR A 118 4.83 7.70 2.05
CA TYR A 118 5.24 6.80 0.98
C TYR A 118 6.40 5.90 1.41
N ASP A 119 7.46 6.49 1.95
CA ASP A 119 8.66 5.76 2.40
C ASP A 119 8.33 4.77 3.52
N ARG A 120 7.46 5.17 4.46
CA ARG A 120 6.99 4.28 5.53
C ARG A 120 6.18 3.11 4.99
N CYS A 121 5.29 3.36 4.05
CA CYS A 121 4.49 2.33 3.40
C CYS A 121 5.38 1.36 2.62
N MET A 122 6.34 1.85 1.85
CA MET A 122 7.26 1.02 1.08
C MET A 122 8.21 0.20 1.96
N ALA A 123 8.65 0.74 3.10
CA ALA A 123 9.54 0.06 4.02
C ALA A 123 8.84 -1.01 4.88
N ARG A 124 7.59 -0.77 5.27
CA ARG A 124 6.84 -1.62 6.21
C ARG A 124 5.67 -2.38 5.58
N GLY A 125 5.30 -2.05 4.35
CA GLY A 125 4.19 -2.68 3.64
C GLY A 125 4.51 -4.10 3.14
N TYR A 126 3.43 -4.86 2.92
CA TYR A 126 3.44 -6.22 2.41
C TYR A 126 2.95 -6.30 0.97
#